data_e56465cfa35779b7d92e147f834b6679
#
_entry.id   e56465cfa35779b7d92e147f834b6679
#
_cell.length_a   1.000
_cell.length_b   1.000
_cell.length_c   1.000
_cell.angle_alpha   90.00
_cell.angle_beta   90.00
_cell.angle_gamma   90.00
#
_symmetry.space_group_name_H-M   'P 1'
#
loop_
_entity.id
_entity.type
_entity.pdbx_description
1 polymer ?
#
loop_
_entity_poly.entity_id
_entity_poly.type
_entity_poly.pdbx_seq_one_letter_code
_entity_poly.pdbx_strand_id
1 'polypeptide(L)'
;MKNLRPDIETVLFRGNVATRMAKLQAGEADVTLLAAAGLERLGQESVGTPLPLETWLPAPSQGAIGIECRTEDSVTRGHLDALNDAPTRREVEAERALLEALGGSCHSPVGVLVENADEGLHMRAALFSADGAERVDGSSDLTPGDDEAIRAFAADLLARATPGITALFTGAS
;
A
#
# COMPACT_ATOMS: atom_id res chain seq x y z
N MET A 1 -2.79 11.06 -6.20
CA MET A 1 -2.97 12.54 -6.08
C MET A 1 -2.99 13.20 -7.45
N LYS A 2 -1.93 13.17 -8.24
CA LYS A 2 -1.85 13.83 -9.57
C LYS A 2 -2.92 13.41 -10.58
N ASN A 3 -3.41 12.17 -10.52
CA ASN A 3 -4.53 11.74 -11.37
C ASN A 3 -5.83 12.50 -11.08
N LEU A 4 -6.09 12.86 -9.82
CA LEU A 4 -7.27 13.62 -9.40
C LEU A 4 -7.07 15.13 -9.49
N ARG A 5 -5.86 15.59 -9.29
CA ARG A 5 -5.48 17.00 -9.23
C ARG A 5 -4.15 17.18 -9.99
N PRO A 6 -4.19 17.28 -11.33
CA PRO A 6 -2.99 17.43 -12.16
C PRO A 6 -2.27 18.79 -11.94
N ASP A 7 -2.97 19.76 -11.38
CA ASP A 7 -2.46 21.08 -11.03
C ASP A 7 -1.53 21.07 -9.78
N ILE A 8 -1.52 19.99 -8.99
CA ILE A 8 -0.69 19.92 -7.78
C ILE A 8 0.76 19.61 -8.15
N GLU A 9 1.69 20.41 -7.62
CA GLU A 9 3.11 20.08 -7.60
C GLU A 9 3.43 19.19 -6.40
N THR A 10 4.18 18.11 -6.61
CA THR A 10 4.62 17.22 -5.55
C THR A 10 6.07 17.46 -5.23
N VAL A 11 6.36 17.70 -3.94
CA VAL A 11 7.72 17.93 -3.42
C VAL A 11 8.11 16.82 -2.44
N LEU A 12 9.40 16.53 -2.36
CA LEU A 12 9.91 15.51 -1.45
C LEU A 12 9.96 16.03 -0.01
N PHE A 13 9.08 15.50 0.83
CA PHE A 13 8.91 15.91 2.22
C PHE A 13 9.42 14.82 3.16
N ARG A 14 10.67 14.94 3.62
CA ARG A 14 11.32 13.97 4.53
C ARG A 14 11.25 14.43 5.99
N GLY A 15 11.28 13.47 6.90
CA GLY A 15 11.29 13.67 8.35
C GLY A 15 10.17 12.91 9.05
N ASN A 16 10.21 12.93 10.38
CA ASN A 16 9.13 12.41 11.21
C ASN A 16 7.92 13.38 11.23
N VAL A 17 6.86 13.04 11.95
CA VAL A 17 5.65 13.86 12.06
C VAL A 17 5.97 15.30 12.47
N ALA A 18 6.73 15.48 13.57
CA ALA A 18 7.06 16.81 14.09
C ALA A 18 7.85 17.66 13.07
N THR A 19 8.84 17.06 12.39
CA THR A 19 9.63 17.74 11.36
C THR A 19 8.75 18.15 10.16
N ARG A 20 7.86 17.26 9.69
CA ARG A 20 6.97 17.58 8.57
C ARG A 20 5.96 18.66 8.94
N MET A 21 5.43 18.63 10.15
CA MET A 21 4.53 19.68 10.65
C MET A 21 5.23 21.04 10.75
N ALA A 22 6.48 21.08 11.24
CA ALA A 22 7.26 22.32 11.29
C ALA A 22 7.51 22.90 9.88
N LYS A 23 7.83 22.07 8.91
CA LYS A 23 8.02 22.47 7.51
C LYS A 23 6.72 22.99 6.86
N LEU A 24 5.58 22.34 7.15
CA LEU A 24 4.28 22.81 6.71
C LEU A 24 3.96 24.20 7.29
N GLN A 25 4.21 24.40 8.57
CA GLN A 25 4.04 25.69 9.25
C GLN A 25 4.99 26.78 8.70
N ALA A 26 6.19 26.38 8.24
CA ALA A 26 7.14 27.27 7.59
C ALA A 26 6.77 27.61 6.14
N GLY A 27 5.69 27.02 5.59
CA GLY A 27 5.24 27.29 4.24
C GLY A 27 6.06 26.57 3.14
N GLU A 28 6.82 25.52 3.51
CA GLU A 28 7.56 24.72 2.52
C GLU A 28 6.63 23.88 1.63
N ALA A 29 5.39 23.66 2.04
CA ALA A 29 4.31 23.03 1.28
C ALA A 29 2.96 23.48 1.83
N ASP A 30 1.92 23.43 0.98
CA ASP A 30 0.55 23.78 1.39
C ASP A 30 -0.15 22.65 2.12
N VAL A 31 0.21 21.39 1.80
CA VAL A 31 -0.34 20.17 2.43
C VAL A 31 0.74 19.09 2.57
N THR A 32 0.57 18.20 3.52
CA THR A 32 1.40 17.00 3.67
C THR A 32 0.54 15.79 4.01
N LEU A 33 0.98 14.59 3.60
CA LEU A 33 0.39 13.33 4.01
C LEU A 33 1.14 12.78 5.21
N LEU A 34 0.41 12.37 6.24
CA LEU A 34 0.95 11.75 7.44
C LEU A 34 0.28 10.39 7.68
N ALA A 35 1.01 9.45 8.28
CA ALA A 35 0.41 8.19 8.70
C ALA A 35 -0.45 8.42 9.95
N ALA A 36 -1.71 7.99 9.92
CA ALA A 36 -2.64 8.12 11.04
C ALA A 36 -2.09 7.48 12.32
N ALA A 37 -1.51 6.27 12.22
CA ALA A 37 -0.86 5.60 13.34
C ALA A 37 0.29 6.41 13.99
N GLY A 38 0.98 7.24 13.19
CA GLY A 38 2.01 8.15 13.72
C GLY A 38 1.42 9.28 14.53
N LEU A 39 0.28 9.82 14.12
CA LEU A 39 -0.46 10.86 14.85
C LEU A 39 -1.08 10.31 16.13
N GLU A 40 -1.71 9.13 16.05
CA GLU A 40 -2.29 8.43 17.21
C GLU A 40 -1.23 8.18 18.30
N ARG A 41 -0.06 7.65 17.92
CA ARG A 41 1.05 7.41 18.87
C ARG A 41 1.54 8.67 19.57
N LEU A 42 1.33 9.84 18.96
CA LEU A 42 1.70 11.14 19.53
C LEU A 42 0.52 11.83 20.23
N GLY A 43 -0.66 11.21 20.30
CA GLY A 43 -1.87 11.82 20.84
C GLY A 43 -2.36 13.03 20.03
N GLN A 44 -2.16 12.99 18.71
CA GLN A 44 -2.45 14.08 17.77
C GLN A 44 -3.49 13.67 16.71
N GLU A 45 -4.45 12.82 17.05
CA GLU A 45 -5.46 12.31 16.12
C GLU A 45 -6.35 13.40 15.52
N SER A 46 -6.46 14.55 16.22
CA SER A 46 -7.22 15.70 15.72
C SER A 46 -6.51 16.50 14.62
N VAL A 47 -5.26 16.16 14.30
CA VAL A 47 -4.49 16.84 13.25
C VAL A 47 -4.85 16.24 11.88
N GLY A 48 -5.33 17.11 10.98
CA GLY A 48 -5.65 16.72 9.61
C GLY A 48 -7.01 16.03 9.46
N THR A 49 -7.22 15.48 8.27
CA THR A 49 -8.45 14.76 7.89
C THR A 49 -8.05 13.39 7.36
N PRO A 50 -8.61 12.30 7.90
CA PRO A 50 -8.39 10.96 7.36
C PRO A 50 -8.82 10.88 5.89
N LEU A 51 -8.00 10.26 5.05
CA LEU A 51 -8.36 9.98 3.67
C LEU A 51 -9.20 8.70 3.62
N PRO A 52 -10.35 8.72 2.95
CA PRO A 52 -11.22 7.54 2.86
C PRO A 52 -10.57 6.46 2.00
N LEU A 53 -10.51 5.22 2.50
CA LEU A 53 -9.89 4.08 1.82
C LEU A 53 -10.63 3.68 0.52
N GLU A 54 -11.87 4.12 0.36
CA GLU A 54 -12.66 3.92 -0.86
C GLU A 54 -12.03 4.62 -2.08
N THR A 55 -11.37 5.74 -1.84
CA THR A 55 -10.75 6.56 -2.90
C THR A 55 -9.24 6.60 -2.84
N TRP A 56 -8.65 6.32 -1.68
CA TRP A 56 -7.21 6.39 -1.43
C TRP A 56 -6.68 5.03 -0.99
N LEU A 57 -6.39 4.17 -1.97
CA LEU A 57 -5.78 2.88 -1.66
C LEU A 57 -4.36 3.10 -1.10
N PRO A 58 -4.01 2.41 0.01
CA PRO A 58 -2.67 2.47 0.57
C PRO A 58 -1.64 1.76 -0.31
N ALA A 59 -0.37 1.94 0.00
CA ALA A 59 0.67 1.10 -0.58
C ALA A 59 0.57 -0.33 -0.02
N PRO A 60 1.05 -1.35 -0.75
CA PRO A 60 1.05 -2.73 -0.26
C PRO A 60 1.70 -2.84 1.12
N SER A 61 1.04 -3.56 2.03
CA SER A 61 1.46 -3.75 3.42
C SER A 61 1.57 -2.45 4.24
N GLN A 62 0.88 -1.39 3.86
CA GLN A 62 0.89 -0.12 4.59
C GLN A 62 0.40 -0.32 6.01
N GLY A 63 1.22 0.08 7.00
CA GLY A 63 0.89 -0.04 8.42
C GLY A 63 1.13 -1.43 9.02
N ALA A 64 1.45 -2.45 8.23
CA ALA A 64 1.81 -3.76 8.75
C ALA A 64 3.11 -3.70 9.55
N ILE A 65 3.11 -4.30 10.75
CA ILE A 65 4.31 -4.44 11.58
C ILE A 65 4.89 -5.83 11.38
N GLY A 66 6.02 -5.91 10.65
CA GLY A 66 6.79 -7.13 10.50
C GLY A 66 7.79 -7.30 11.63
N ILE A 67 7.85 -8.49 12.22
CA ILE A 67 8.85 -8.84 13.23
C ILE A 67 9.72 -9.95 12.67
N GLU A 68 11.04 -9.75 12.69
CA GLU A 68 12.01 -10.71 12.18
C GLU A 68 12.72 -11.45 13.31
N CYS A 69 12.97 -12.74 13.11
CA CYS A 69 13.87 -13.54 13.94
C CYS A 69 14.69 -14.48 13.07
N ARG A 70 15.76 -15.04 13.62
CA ARG A 70 16.56 -16.04 12.90
C ARG A 70 15.70 -17.28 12.58
N THR A 71 15.89 -17.84 11.41
CA THR A 71 15.10 -18.98 10.90
C THR A 71 15.17 -20.19 11.82
N GLU A 72 16.33 -20.45 12.43
CA GLU A 72 16.58 -21.59 13.33
C GLU A 72 16.19 -21.32 14.78
N ASP A 73 15.81 -20.07 15.13
CA ASP A 73 15.41 -19.72 16.50
C ASP A 73 13.94 -20.08 16.73
N SER A 74 13.69 -21.36 16.97
CA SER A 74 12.36 -21.89 17.21
C SER A 74 11.71 -21.36 18.49
N VAL A 75 12.52 -20.99 19.49
CA VAL A 75 12.02 -20.47 20.77
C VAL A 75 11.44 -19.07 20.56
N THR A 76 12.21 -18.18 19.95
CA THR A 76 11.73 -16.82 19.63
C THR A 76 10.53 -16.87 18.68
N ARG A 77 10.55 -17.74 17.66
CA ARG A 77 9.42 -17.93 16.75
C ARG A 77 8.15 -18.33 17.50
N GLY A 78 8.24 -19.29 18.44
CA GLY A 78 7.08 -19.70 19.25
C GLY A 78 6.50 -18.55 20.10
N HIS A 79 7.33 -17.60 20.55
CA HIS A 79 6.84 -16.39 21.23
C HIS A 79 6.17 -15.42 20.25
N LEU A 80 6.72 -15.25 19.05
CA LEU A 80 6.19 -14.37 18.02
C LEU A 80 4.87 -14.87 17.44
N ASP A 81 4.68 -16.18 17.35
CA ASP A 81 3.43 -16.81 16.88
C ASP A 81 2.22 -16.35 17.73
N ALA A 82 2.42 -16.07 19.01
CA ALA A 82 1.38 -15.57 19.90
C ALA A 82 0.97 -14.11 19.60
N LEU A 83 1.80 -13.37 18.88
CA LEU A 83 1.53 -11.99 18.46
C LEU A 83 0.94 -11.90 17.05
N ASN A 84 0.93 -13.03 16.33
CA ASN A 84 0.46 -13.06 14.95
C ASN A 84 -1.07 -12.89 14.90
N ASP A 85 -1.52 -11.84 14.23
CA ASP A 85 -2.92 -11.65 13.88
C ASP A 85 -3.21 -12.31 12.52
N ALA A 86 -3.93 -13.43 12.55
CA ALA A 86 -4.15 -14.24 11.36
C ALA A 86 -5.02 -13.57 10.28
N PRO A 87 -6.05 -12.78 10.60
CA PRO A 87 -6.78 -11.98 9.62
C PRO A 87 -5.88 -10.98 8.89
N THR A 88 -5.18 -10.12 9.63
CA THR A 88 -4.26 -9.12 9.07
C THR A 88 -3.14 -9.77 8.25
N ARG A 89 -2.63 -10.91 8.70
CA ARG A 89 -1.60 -11.66 7.96
C ARG A 89 -2.09 -12.09 6.58
N ARG A 90 -3.32 -12.61 6.46
CA ARG A 90 -3.90 -13.02 5.17
C ARG A 90 -4.04 -11.84 4.21
N GLU A 91 -4.49 -10.69 4.73
CA GLU A 91 -4.60 -9.46 3.94
C GLU A 91 -3.22 -9.03 3.41
N VAL A 92 -2.22 -8.94 4.27
CA VAL A 92 -0.85 -8.53 3.92
C VAL A 92 -0.19 -9.52 2.95
N GLU A 93 -0.38 -10.83 3.15
CA GLU A 93 0.14 -11.85 2.25
C GLU A 93 -0.48 -11.74 0.84
N ALA A 94 -1.79 -11.50 0.74
CA ALA A 94 -2.47 -11.29 -0.54
C ALA A 94 -2.01 -10.00 -1.24
N GLU A 95 -1.82 -8.89 -0.52
CA GLU A 95 -1.28 -7.64 -1.07
C GLU A 95 0.15 -7.84 -1.63
N ARG A 96 1.00 -8.57 -0.90
CA ARG A 96 2.35 -8.90 -1.34
C ARG A 96 2.37 -9.82 -2.56
N ALA A 97 1.49 -10.83 -2.58
CA ALA A 97 1.34 -11.72 -3.72
C ALA A 97 0.93 -10.96 -5.00
N LEU A 98 0.04 -9.96 -4.88
CA LEU A 98 -0.29 -9.08 -6.00
C LEU A 98 0.93 -8.28 -6.46
N LEU A 99 1.68 -7.68 -5.53
CA LEU A 99 2.88 -6.91 -5.87
C LEU A 99 3.92 -7.77 -6.59
N GLU A 100 4.13 -9.01 -6.13
CA GLU A 100 5.02 -9.98 -6.76
C GLU A 100 4.50 -10.38 -8.15
N ALA A 101 3.21 -10.69 -8.30
CA ALA A 101 2.60 -11.06 -9.56
C ALA A 101 2.68 -9.94 -10.62
N LEU A 102 2.65 -8.68 -10.19
CA LEU A 102 2.88 -7.52 -11.04
C LEU A 102 4.36 -7.33 -11.42
N GLY A 103 5.29 -8.08 -10.82
CA GLY A 103 6.73 -7.82 -10.96
C GLY A 103 7.16 -6.49 -10.33
N GLY A 104 6.41 -6.04 -9.33
CA GLY A 104 6.60 -4.77 -8.66
C GLY A 104 7.59 -4.83 -7.50
N SER A 105 7.92 -3.66 -6.97
CA SER A 105 8.76 -3.47 -5.80
C SER A 105 8.17 -2.40 -4.87
N CYS A 106 8.83 -2.12 -3.74
CA CYS A 106 8.41 -1.04 -2.83
C CYS A 106 8.46 0.37 -3.46
N HIS A 107 9.00 0.51 -4.66
CA HIS A 107 9.02 1.77 -5.42
C HIS A 107 7.98 1.81 -6.52
N SER A 108 7.28 0.72 -6.78
CA SER A 108 6.27 0.65 -7.84
C SER A 108 5.04 1.49 -7.45
N PRO A 109 4.49 2.27 -8.40
CA PRO A 109 3.35 3.15 -8.14
C PRO A 109 2.05 2.33 -8.13
N VAL A 110 1.84 1.57 -7.06
CA VAL A 110 0.67 0.72 -6.83
C VAL A 110 0.01 1.05 -5.50
N GLY A 111 -1.30 1.14 -5.50
CA GLY A 111 -2.12 1.11 -4.31
C GLY A 111 -2.91 -0.19 -4.26
N VAL A 112 -2.98 -0.82 -3.11
CA VAL A 112 -3.78 -2.03 -2.90
C VAL A 112 -4.36 -2.03 -1.49
N LEU A 113 -5.55 -2.54 -1.36
CA LEU A 113 -6.20 -2.81 -0.09
C LEU A 113 -6.90 -4.16 -0.19
N VAL A 114 -6.60 -5.04 0.75
CA VAL A 114 -7.29 -6.30 0.94
C VAL A 114 -8.04 -6.24 2.27
N GLU A 115 -9.29 -6.65 2.25
CA GLU A 115 -10.17 -6.69 3.41
C GLU A 115 -10.74 -8.10 3.56
N ASN A 116 -10.79 -8.61 4.79
CA ASN A 116 -11.48 -9.87 5.06
C ASN A 116 -12.99 -9.67 4.79
N ALA A 117 -13.58 -10.58 4.01
CA ALA A 117 -15.00 -10.67 3.73
C ALA A 117 -15.58 -11.96 4.33
N ASP A 118 -16.92 -12.08 4.37
CA ASP A 118 -17.60 -13.23 4.98
C ASP A 118 -17.17 -14.58 4.37
N GLU A 119 -16.91 -14.60 3.06
CA GLU A 119 -16.52 -15.80 2.31
C GLU A 119 -15.13 -15.71 1.67
N GLY A 120 -14.20 -14.91 2.23
CA GLY A 120 -12.86 -14.82 1.66
C GLY A 120 -12.18 -13.47 1.89
N LEU A 121 -11.58 -12.95 0.81
CA LEU A 121 -10.90 -11.67 0.79
C LEU A 121 -11.44 -10.83 -0.36
N HIS A 122 -11.66 -9.55 -0.12
CA HIS A 122 -11.95 -8.58 -1.17
C HIS A 122 -10.72 -7.73 -1.41
N MET A 123 -10.16 -7.79 -2.62
CA MET A 123 -8.98 -7.03 -3.02
C MET A 123 -9.37 -5.91 -3.98
N ARG A 124 -8.88 -4.71 -3.72
CA ARG A 124 -8.95 -3.55 -4.63
C ARG A 124 -7.53 -3.07 -4.93
N ALA A 125 -7.23 -2.80 -6.19
CA ALA A 125 -5.91 -2.31 -6.58
C ALA A 125 -6.00 -1.22 -7.65
N ALA A 126 -4.98 -0.35 -7.67
CA ALA A 126 -4.78 0.66 -8.69
C ALA A 126 -3.30 0.79 -9.04
N LEU A 127 -2.98 0.80 -10.32
CA LEU A 127 -1.64 1.04 -10.85
C LEU A 127 -1.60 2.43 -11.48
N PHE A 128 -0.46 3.09 -11.39
CA PHE A 128 -0.29 4.45 -11.89
C PHE A 128 0.95 4.56 -12.79
N SER A 129 0.95 5.53 -13.71
CA SER A 129 2.16 5.96 -14.38
C SER A 129 3.11 6.69 -13.42
N ALA A 130 4.39 6.84 -13.80
CA ALA A 130 5.41 7.48 -12.97
C ALA A 130 5.05 8.91 -12.56
N ASP A 131 4.38 9.65 -13.45
CA ASP A 131 3.90 11.02 -13.20
C ASP A 131 2.53 11.05 -12.49
N GLY A 132 1.89 9.88 -12.33
CA GLY A 132 0.58 9.71 -11.71
C GLY A 132 -0.59 10.23 -12.56
N ALA A 133 -0.38 10.54 -13.83
CA ALA A 133 -1.44 11.02 -14.73
C ALA A 133 -2.36 9.90 -15.19
N GLU A 134 -1.80 8.72 -15.44
CA GLU A 134 -2.53 7.54 -15.90
C GLU A 134 -2.83 6.61 -14.72
N ARG A 135 -3.99 5.95 -14.80
CA ARG A 135 -4.46 5.01 -13.77
C ARG A 135 -5.22 3.86 -14.42
N VAL A 136 -4.98 2.66 -13.94
CA VAL A 136 -5.85 1.50 -14.13
C VAL A 136 -6.19 0.92 -12.77
N ASP A 137 -7.43 0.56 -12.54
CA ASP A 137 -7.86 -0.03 -11.27
C ASP A 137 -8.86 -1.18 -11.50
N GLY A 138 -9.05 -1.96 -10.44
CA GLY A 138 -9.98 -3.06 -10.41
C GLY A 138 -10.15 -3.65 -9.02
N SER A 139 -11.04 -4.63 -8.92
CA SER A 139 -11.27 -5.41 -7.71
C SER A 139 -11.47 -6.88 -8.05
N SER A 140 -11.19 -7.75 -7.09
CA SER A 140 -11.38 -9.19 -7.19
C SER A 140 -11.75 -9.76 -5.83
N ASP A 141 -12.68 -10.71 -5.82
CA ASP A 141 -12.96 -11.52 -4.65
C ASP A 141 -12.08 -12.78 -4.72
N LEU A 142 -11.42 -13.11 -3.63
CA LEU A 142 -10.36 -14.11 -3.56
C LEU A 142 -10.64 -15.10 -2.43
N THR A 143 -10.28 -16.36 -2.66
CA THR A 143 -10.11 -17.31 -1.56
C THR A 143 -8.71 -17.13 -0.94
N PRO A 144 -8.56 -17.14 0.39
CA PRO A 144 -7.25 -17.03 1.01
C PRO A 144 -6.27 -18.11 0.51
N GLY A 145 -5.09 -17.69 0.03
CA GLY A 145 -4.07 -18.59 -0.53
C GLY A 145 -4.28 -18.96 -2.01
N ASP A 146 -5.23 -18.36 -2.69
CA ASP A 146 -5.43 -18.55 -4.14
C ASP A 146 -4.50 -17.64 -4.95
N ASP A 147 -3.24 -18.03 -5.03
CA ASP A 147 -2.22 -17.31 -5.78
C ASP A 147 -2.51 -17.28 -7.29
N GLU A 148 -3.28 -18.22 -7.82
CA GLU A 148 -3.65 -18.26 -9.24
C GLU A 148 -4.64 -17.16 -9.56
N ALA A 149 -5.66 -16.95 -8.72
CA ALA A 149 -6.61 -15.86 -8.87
C ALA A 149 -5.92 -14.49 -8.73
N ILE A 150 -4.95 -14.35 -7.80
CA ILE A 150 -4.16 -13.14 -7.66
C ILE A 150 -3.32 -12.86 -8.92
N ARG A 151 -2.65 -13.87 -9.49
CA ARG A 151 -1.91 -13.73 -10.74
C ARG A 151 -2.82 -13.38 -11.93
N ALA A 152 -4.01 -13.96 -11.99
CA ALA A 152 -4.99 -13.65 -13.03
C ALA A 152 -5.46 -12.18 -12.90
N PHE A 153 -5.71 -11.71 -11.69
CA PHE A 153 -6.08 -10.31 -11.44
C PHE A 153 -4.94 -9.34 -11.80
N ALA A 154 -3.69 -9.66 -11.46
CA ALA A 154 -2.52 -8.88 -11.86
C ALA A 154 -2.40 -8.79 -13.39
N ALA A 155 -2.57 -9.92 -14.10
CA ALA A 155 -2.53 -10.00 -15.56
C ALA A 155 -3.65 -9.15 -16.20
N ASP A 156 -4.87 -9.18 -15.66
CA ASP A 156 -5.98 -8.35 -16.14
C ASP A 156 -5.66 -6.85 -15.99
N LEU A 157 -5.14 -6.43 -14.82
CA LEU A 157 -4.74 -5.04 -14.60
C LEU A 157 -3.68 -4.59 -15.62
N LEU A 158 -2.63 -5.42 -15.84
CA LEU A 158 -1.57 -5.11 -16.79
C LEU A 158 -2.06 -5.11 -18.24
N ALA A 159 -2.99 -5.99 -18.61
CA ALA A 159 -3.57 -6.03 -19.95
C ALA A 159 -4.39 -4.76 -20.29
N ARG A 160 -5.00 -4.15 -19.28
CA ARG A 160 -5.78 -2.89 -19.43
C ARG A 160 -4.93 -1.64 -19.24
N ALA A 161 -3.72 -1.80 -18.75
CA ALA A 161 -2.82 -0.69 -18.45
C ALA A 161 -2.18 -0.12 -19.74
N THR A 162 -1.87 1.17 -19.69
CA THR A 162 -1.13 1.84 -20.75
C THR A 162 0.35 1.44 -20.75
N PRO A 163 1.10 1.64 -21.84
CA PRO A 163 2.54 1.41 -21.85
C PRO A 163 3.30 2.21 -20.78
N GLY A 164 2.82 3.41 -20.41
CA GLY A 164 3.40 4.23 -19.36
C GLY A 164 3.29 3.61 -17.96
N ILE A 165 2.26 2.78 -17.74
CA ILE A 165 2.08 2.01 -16.51
C ILE A 165 2.85 0.69 -16.60
N THR A 166 2.64 -0.12 -17.66
CA THR A 166 3.22 -1.46 -17.76
C THR A 166 4.75 -1.46 -17.67
N ALA A 167 5.42 -0.43 -18.22
CA ALA A 167 6.88 -0.29 -18.15
C ALA A 167 7.45 -0.24 -16.71
N LEU A 168 6.61 0.04 -15.72
CA LEU A 168 7.00 0.14 -14.31
C LEU A 168 6.82 -1.17 -13.52
N PHE A 169 6.17 -2.15 -14.16
CA PHE A 169 5.80 -3.44 -13.54
C PHE A 169 6.40 -4.66 -14.26
N THR A 170 6.85 -4.52 -15.49
CA THR A 170 7.64 -5.57 -16.17
C THR A 170 9.00 -5.59 -15.51
N GLY A 171 9.16 -6.44 -14.53
CA GLY A 171 10.27 -6.48 -13.59
C GLY A 171 11.63 -6.21 -14.24
N ALA A 172 12.46 -5.45 -13.53
CA ALA A 172 13.88 -5.36 -13.86
C ALA A 172 14.45 -6.79 -13.87
N SER A 173 14.69 -7.29 -15.07
CA SER A 173 15.46 -8.50 -15.35
C SER A 173 16.89 -8.35 -14.86
#